data_acfecdab4369667f37d02a51b4e4a492
#
_entry.id   acfecdab4369667f37d02a51b4e4a492
#
_cell.length_a   1.000
_cell.length_b   1.000
_cell.length_c   1.000
_cell.angle_alpha   90.00
_cell.angle_beta   90.00
_cell.angle_gamma   90.00
#
_symmetry.space_group_name_H-M   'P 1'
#
loop_
_entity.id
_entity.type
_entity.pdbx_description
1 polymer ?
#
loop_
_entity_poly.entity_id
_entity_poly.type
_entity_poly.pdbx_seq_one_letter_code
_entity_poly.pdbx_strand_id
1 'polypeptide(L)'
;MRSAAVVVFAVSVLGIALAQHSILAKPVTSEDLVKAQENAGEWLTYGRDYRNWRYSPLSEITPDNAAKLSPVWAMSTGGQFGGLESTPLFRDGVLYFSADYARVFAVDAKTGNIVWRYEPEYEQGFNAVLCCGPIHRGLALKDDLVIVARLDAKLVALNRADGKIVWEAKIDEWKNGVTTNSAPLVVKDHVIIGISGGEYGVRGYLKSFNAKTGALEWTTYTIPAPGEPGSETWPKDDSWKTGGGPTWLTGSYDAETDTLYWGVGNPGSWAWETHPGDNLWTESMLAGSRERQYQMGLSVHAKRPLGL
;
A
#
# COMPACT_ATOMS: atom_id res chain seq x y z
N MET A 1 -32.75 -75.92 -13.82
CA MET A 1 -31.58 -75.05 -14.06
C MET A 1 -32.08 -73.67 -14.46
N ARG A 2 -32.00 -72.68 -13.57
CA ARG A 2 -32.39 -71.29 -13.86
C ARG A 2 -31.11 -70.46 -13.87
N SER A 3 -30.78 -69.93 -15.05
CA SER A 3 -29.64 -69.02 -15.22
C SER A 3 -30.00 -67.64 -14.68
N ALA A 4 -29.24 -67.13 -13.75
CA ALA A 4 -29.33 -65.74 -13.27
C ALA A 4 -28.43 -64.85 -14.11
N ALA A 5 -29.02 -63.88 -14.81
CA ALA A 5 -28.27 -62.87 -15.54
C ALA A 5 -27.83 -61.75 -14.54
N VAL A 6 -26.51 -61.55 -14.44
CA VAL A 6 -25.94 -60.45 -13.65
C VAL A 6 -25.85 -59.24 -14.59
N VAL A 7 -26.64 -58.20 -14.28
CA VAL A 7 -26.55 -56.89 -14.96
C VAL A 7 -25.53 -56.06 -14.23
N VAL A 8 -24.42 -55.77 -14.88
CA VAL A 8 -23.38 -54.84 -14.37
C VAL A 8 -23.76 -53.43 -14.81
N PHE A 9 -24.18 -52.59 -13.86
CA PHE A 9 -24.32 -51.16 -14.10
C PHE A 9 -22.93 -50.49 -14.06
N ALA A 10 -22.46 -50.05 -15.19
CA ALA A 10 -21.29 -49.18 -15.29
C ALA A 10 -21.74 -47.75 -14.95
N VAL A 11 -21.36 -47.25 -13.76
CA VAL A 11 -21.52 -45.86 -13.40
C VAL A 11 -20.35 -45.09 -14.03
N SER A 12 -20.61 -44.40 -15.14
CA SER A 12 -19.70 -43.43 -15.72
C SER A 12 -19.71 -42.17 -14.85
N VAL A 13 -18.68 -42.02 -14.01
CA VAL A 13 -18.40 -40.76 -13.32
C VAL A 13 -17.90 -39.77 -14.36
N LEU A 14 -18.79 -38.90 -14.85
CA LEU A 14 -18.42 -37.73 -15.63
C LEU A 14 -17.72 -36.75 -14.67
N GLY A 15 -16.39 -36.78 -14.69
CA GLY A 15 -15.57 -35.75 -14.02
C GLY A 15 -15.84 -34.41 -14.71
N ILE A 16 -16.62 -33.55 -14.08
CA ILE A 16 -16.69 -32.13 -14.44
C ILE A 16 -15.32 -31.55 -14.08
N ALA A 17 -14.42 -31.50 -15.06
CA ALA A 17 -13.24 -30.68 -14.99
C ALA A 17 -13.73 -29.22 -14.93
N LEU A 18 -13.76 -28.65 -13.74
CA LEU A 18 -13.82 -27.22 -13.58
C LEU A 18 -12.57 -26.68 -14.29
N ALA A 19 -12.77 -26.14 -15.48
CA ALA A 19 -11.75 -25.39 -16.17
C ALA A 19 -11.44 -24.18 -15.26
N GLN A 20 -10.37 -24.31 -14.47
CA GLN A 20 -9.73 -23.14 -13.89
C GLN A 20 -9.29 -22.31 -15.10
N HIS A 21 -10.06 -21.30 -15.43
CA HIS A 21 -9.58 -20.22 -16.26
C HIS A 21 -8.42 -19.61 -15.48
N SER A 22 -7.21 -20.07 -15.78
CA SER A 22 -6.05 -19.26 -15.49
C SER A 22 -6.21 -18.03 -16.36
N ILE A 23 -6.79 -16.99 -15.80
CA ILE A 23 -6.71 -15.67 -16.38
C ILE A 23 -5.22 -15.38 -16.37
N LEU A 24 -4.53 -15.63 -17.50
CA LEU A 24 -3.18 -15.15 -17.73
C LEU A 24 -3.31 -13.63 -17.89
N ALA A 25 -3.56 -12.98 -16.77
CA ALA A 25 -3.62 -11.54 -16.69
C ALA A 25 -2.28 -10.99 -17.16
N LYS A 26 -2.29 -10.02 -18.07
CA LYS A 26 -1.06 -9.40 -18.57
C LYS A 26 -0.26 -8.82 -17.42
N PRO A 27 1.09 -8.96 -17.41
CA PRO A 27 1.93 -8.32 -16.41
C PRO A 27 1.65 -6.81 -16.33
N VAL A 28 1.78 -6.23 -15.15
CA VAL A 28 1.69 -4.77 -14.96
C VAL A 28 3.07 -4.18 -15.14
N THR A 29 3.39 -3.74 -16.34
CA THR A 29 4.72 -3.21 -16.68
C THR A 29 4.94 -1.82 -16.10
N SER A 30 6.21 -1.38 -16.04
CA SER A 30 6.53 0.00 -15.69
C SER A 30 5.95 1.01 -16.68
N GLU A 31 5.81 0.63 -17.95
CA GLU A 31 5.16 1.46 -18.98
C GLU A 31 3.66 1.62 -18.72
N ASP A 32 2.97 0.53 -18.34
CA ASP A 32 1.54 0.60 -17.94
C ASP A 32 1.33 1.58 -16.80
N LEU A 33 2.23 1.59 -15.79
CA LEU A 33 2.14 2.49 -14.66
C LEU A 33 2.38 3.96 -15.05
N VAL A 34 3.36 4.23 -15.92
CA VAL A 34 3.61 5.59 -16.45
C VAL A 34 2.44 6.08 -17.29
N LYS A 35 1.85 5.22 -18.11
CA LYS A 35 0.73 5.53 -19.01
C LYS A 35 -0.65 5.23 -18.39
N ALA A 36 -0.74 4.98 -17.09
CA ALA A 36 -1.99 4.60 -16.43
C ALA A 36 -3.14 5.61 -16.69
N GLN A 37 -2.82 6.89 -16.85
CA GLN A 37 -3.81 7.91 -17.20
C GLN A 37 -4.45 7.73 -18.58
N GLU A 38 -3.76 7.09 -19.53
CA GLU A 38 -4.22 6.87 -20.90
C GLU A 38 -5.17 5.67 -20.98
N ASN A 39 -5.12 4.76 -20.01
CA ASN A 39 -5.98 3.58 -19.94
C ASN A 39 -7.18 3.84 -19.02
N ALA A 40 -8.31 4.23 -19.59
CA ALA A 40 -9.55 4.50 -18.84
C ALA A 40 -10.13 3.25 -18.18
N GLY A 41 -9.87 2.07 -18.75
CA GLY A 41 -10.47 0.79 -18.33
C GLY A 41 -9.79 0.14 -17.13
N GLU A 42 -8.70 0.71 -16.59
CA GLU A 42 -7.93 0.11 -15.50
C GLU A 42 -7.61 1.12 -14.39
N TRP A 43 -7.30 0.57 -13.20
CA TRP A 43 -6.89 1.35 -12.03
C TRP A 43 -5.67 0.70 -11.42
N LEU A 44 -4.46 1.08 -11.87
CA LEU A 44 -3.23 0.34 -11.61
C LEU A 44 -2.43 0.81 -10.40
N THR A 45 -2.69 2.04 -9.91
CA THR A 45 -2.01 2.61 -8.76
C THR A 45 -3.02 3.14 -7.74
N TYR A 46 -2.56 3.40 -6.53
CA TYR A 46 -3.37 3.92 -5.42
C TYR A 46 -4.21 5.14 -5.80
N GLY A 47 -3.66 6.07 -6.54
CA GLY A 47 -4.34 7.29 -7.00
C GLY A 47 -4.83 7.23 -8.46
N ARG A 48 -4.91 6.05 -9.06
CA ARG A 48 -5.17 5.73 -10.45
C ARG A 48 -3.97 5.95 -11.38
N ASP A 49 -3.29 7.05 -11.23
CA ASP A 49 -2.03 7.38 -11.90
C ASP A 49 -1.01 7.93 -10.88
N TYR A 50 0.20 8.19 -11.33
CA TYR A 50 1.29 8.70 -10.48
C TYR A 50 1.05 10.09 -9.88
N ARG A 51 0.08 10.87 -10.43
CA ARG A 51 -0.30 12.19 -9.89
C ARG A 51 -1.28 12.12 -8.73
N ASN A 52 -1.83 10.92 -8.44
CA ASN A 52 -2.83 10.68 -7.40
C ASN A 52 -4.10 11.53 -7.55
N TRP A 53 -4.53 11.82 -8.79
CA TRP A 53 -5.70 12.64 -9.02
C TRP A 53 -7.03 11.94 -8.72
N ARG A 54 -7.03 10.59 -8.64
CA ARG A 54 -8.22 9.77 -8.37
C ARG A 54 -9.38 10.06 -9.31
N TYR A 55 -9.08 10.52 -10.51
CA TYR A 55 -10.04 10.87 -11.54
C TYR A 55 -10.17 9.74 -12.55
N SER A 56 -11.42 9.31 -12.84
CA SER A 56 -11.73 8.39 -13.93
C SER A 56 -12.32 9.17 -15.11
N PRO A 57 -11.80 8.99 -16.33
CA PRO A 57 -12.36 9.61 -17.53
C PRO A 57 -13.57 8.86 -18.08
N LEU A 58 -14.02 7.77 -17.44
CA LEU A 58 -15.23 7.04 -17.82
C LEU A 58 -16.44 7.96 -17.71
N SER A 59 -17.34 7.91 -18.67
CA SER A 59 -18.50 8.81 -18.80
C SER A 59 -19.85 8.11 -18.92
N GLU A 60 -19.88 6.79 -18.76
CA GLU A 60 -21.13 6.01 -18.84
C GLU A 60 -22.06 6.30 -17.67
N ILE A 61 -21.52 6.67 -16.50
CA ILE A 61 -22.30 7.08 -15.34
C ILE A 61 -22.36 8.62 -15.33
N THR A 62 -23.56 9.15 -15.37
CA THR A 62 -23.84 10.59 -15.42
C THR A 62 -24.82 10.97 -14.33
N PRO A 63 -24.99 12.27 -13.99
CA PRO A 63 -26.02 12.71 -13.06
C PRO A 63 -27.43 12.23 -13.44
N ASP A 64 -27.72 12.08 -14.73
CA ASP A 64 -29.05 11.69 -15.22
C ASP A 64 -29.34 10.18 -15.06
N ASN A 65 -28.30 9.36 -14.98
CA ASN A 65 -28.47 7.91 -14.86
C ASN A 65 -27.96 7.33 -13.53
N ALA A 66 -27.25 8.09 -12.72
CA ALA A 66 -26.68 7.61 -11.45
C ALA A 66 -27.74 7.03 -10.51
N ALA A 67 -28.96 7.60 -10.48
CA ALA A 67 -30.07 7.09 -9.68
C ALA A 67 -30.60 5.72 -10.13
N LYS A 68 -30.19 5.23 -11.31
CA LYS A 68 -30.59 3.92 -11.87
C LYS A 68 -29.57 2.83 -11.55
N LEU A 69 -28.47 3.16 -10.88
CA LEU A 69 -27.47 2.17 -10.49
C LEU A 69 -28.08 1.20 -9.47
N SER A 70 -27.76 -0.08 -9.64
CA SER A 70 -28.10 -1.14 -8.70
C SER A 70 -26.88 -2.01 -8.43
N PRO A 71 -26.72 -2.57 -7.21
CA PRO A 71 -25.66 -3.51 -6.91
C PRO A 71 -25.76 -4.75 -7.79
N VAL A 72 -24.66 -5.19 -8.40
CA VAL A 72 -24.55 -6.44 -9.14
C VAL A 72 -24.19 -7.58 -8.18
N TRP A 73 -23.33 -7.30 -7.23
CA TRP A 73 -22.94 -8.21 -6.16
C TRP A 73 -22.49 -7.44 -4.92
N ALA A 74 -22.40 -8.13 -3.80
CA ALA A 74 -21.82 -7.64 -2.57
C ALA A 74 -21.08 -8.78 -1.88
N MET A 75 -19.99 -8.47 -1.19
CA MET A 75 -19.22 -9.43 -0.40
C MET A 75 -18.84 -8.85 0.95
N SER A 76 -18.71 -9.72 1.94
CA SER A 76 -18.11 -9.37 3.23
C SER A 76 -16.65 -9.77 3.24
N THR A 77 -15.78 -8.88 3.74
CA THR A 77 -14.37 -9.21 3.99
C THR A 77 -14.18 -10.01 5.28
N GLY A 78 -15.25 -10.20 6.08
CA GLY A 78 -15.17 -10.88 7.37
C GLY A 78 -14.36 -10.10 8.42
N GLY A 79 -14.19 -8.79 8.23
CA GLY A 79 -13.43 -7.92 9.13
C GLY A 79 -14.11 -7.75 10.48
N GLN A 80 -13.30 -7.63 11.52
CA GLN A 80 -13.75 -7.32 12.89
C GLN A 80 -13.63 -5.85 13.22
N PHE A 81 -12.91 -5.09 12.39
CA PHE A 81 -12.69 -3.66 12.58
C PHE A 81 -13.42 -2.86 11.46
N GLY A 82 -14.19 -1.87 11.88
CA GLY A 82 -15.11 -1.17 10.99
C GLY A 82 -14.43 -0.11 10.13
N GLY A 83 -14.20 -0.39 8.89
CA GLY A 83 -13.78 0.59 7.88
C GLY A 83 -12.86 -0.04 6.85
N LEU A 84 -13.20 0.11 5.57
CA LEU A 84 -12.32 -0.22 4.45
C LEU A 84 -11.77 1.09 3.90
N GLU A 85 -10.47 1.35 4.11
CA GLU A 85 -9.79 2.56 3.61
C GLU A 85 -9.00 2.28 2.32
N SER A 86 -9.00 1.03 1.87
CA SER A 86 -8.25 0.60 0.70
C SER A 86 -8.85 1.15 -0.59
N THR A 87 -8.00 1.66 -1.46
CA THR A 87 -8.36 1.90 -2.86
C THR A 87 -8.22 0.58 -3.62
N PRO A 88 -9.30 0.02 -4.20
CA PRO A 88 -9.20 -1.17 -5.04
C PRO A 88 -8.42 -0.87 -6.31
N LEU A 89 -7.48 -1.76 -6.66
CA LEU A 89 -6.79 -1.75 -7.94
C LEU A 89 -7.52 -2.68 -8.90
N PHE A 90 -7.53 -2.34 -10.18
CA PHE A 90 -8.21 -3.13 -11.20
C PHE A 90 -7.30 -3.40 -12.38
N ARG A 91 -7.17 -4.68 -12.73
CA ARG A 91 -6.43 -5.17 -13.91
C ARG A 91 -7.10 -6.42 -14.47
N ASP A 92 -7.37 -6.43 -15.78
CA ASP A 92 -7.86 -7.58 -16.53
C ASP A 92 -9.07 -8.31 -15.86
N GLY A 93 -10.06 -7.56 -15.38
CA GLY A 93 -11.26 -8.13 -14.78
C GLY A 93 -11.13 -8.54 -13.31
N VAL A 94 -9.99 -8.34 -12.68
CA VAL A 94 -9.74 -8.67 -11.26
C VAL A 94 -9.57 -7.40 -10.44
N LEU A 95 -10.28 -7.32 -9.32
CA LEU A 95 -10.09 -6.31 -8.28
C LEU A 95 -9.12 -6.82 -7.22
N TYR A 96 -8.11 -6.02 -6.90
CA TYR A 96 -7.16 -6.28 -5.80
C TYR A 96 -7.34 -5.19 -4.75
N PHE A 97 -7.62 -5.57 -3.53
CA PHE A 97 -7.74 -4.62 -2.43
C PHE A 97 -7.32 -5.23 -1.10
N SER A 98 -7.03 -4.38 -0.14
CA SER A 98 -6.74 -4.80 1.23
C SER A 98 -7.91 -4.50 2.17
N ALA A 99 -8.01 -5.26 3.23
CA ALA A 99 -8.91 -5.02 4.35
C ALA A 99 -8.09 -4.78 5.62
N ASP A 100 -8.77 -4.73 6.76
CA ASP A 100 -8.14 -4.66 8.08
C ASP A 100 -7.07 -5.75 8.26
N TYR A 101 -6.08 -5.50 9.09
CA TYR A 101 -4.91 -6.37 9.28
C TYR A 101 -4.12 -6.66 7.99
N ALA A 102 -4.15 -5.77 6.99
CA ALA A 102 -3.49 -5.96 5.70
C ALA A 102 -3.85 -7.29 5.02
N ARG A 103 -5.07 -7.82 5.26
CA ARG A 103 -5.59 -8.96 4.50
C ARG A 103 -5.81 -8.55 3.06
N VAL A 104 -5.40 -9.37 2.11
CA VAL A 104 -5.47 -9.05 0.69
C VAL A 104 -6.48 -9.96 -0.01
N PHE A 105 -7.26 -9.38 -0.90
CA PHE A 105 -8.26 -10.08 -1.70
C PHE A 105 -8.02 -9.81 -3.18
N ALA A 106 -8.07 -10.87 -3.99
CA ALA A 106 -8.28 -10.81 -5.43
C ALA A 106 -9.69 -11.31 -5.73
N VAL A 107 -10.48 -10.49 -6.41
CA VAL A 107 -11.90 -10.74 -6.63
C VAL A 107 -12.23 -10.57 -8.11
N ASP A 108 -12.94 -11.51 -8.68
CA ASP A 108 -13.51 -11.35 -10.02
C ASP A 108 -14.49 -10.18 -10.03
N ALA A 109 -14.18 -9.13 -10.77
CA ALA A 109 -14.94 -7.87 -10.73
C ALA A 109 -16.37 -8.02 -11.27
N LYS A 110 -16.62 -9.03 -12.10
CA LYS A 110 -17.95 -9.26 -12.69
C LYS A 110 -18.89 -10.02 -11.75
N THR A 111 -18.33 -10.95 -10.97
CA THR A 111 -19.15 -11.89 -10.18
C THR A 111 -19.05 -11.65 -8.66
N GLY A 112 -18.01 -10.95 -8.19
CA GLY A 112 -17.72 -10.81 -6.77
C GLY A 112 -17.09 -12.04 -6.12
N ASN A 113 -16.77 -13.08 -6.89
CA ASN A 113 -16.16 -14.29 -6.37
C ASN A 113 -14.70 -14.04 -5.99
N ILE A 114 -14.31 -14.54 -4.82
CA ILE A 114 -12.90 -14.49 -4.38
C ILE A 114 -12.09 -15.45 -5.24
N VAL A 115 -11.09 -14.93 -5.96
CA VAL A 115 -10.10 -15.71 -6.72
C VAL A 115 -9.08 -16.31 -5.77
N TRP A 116 -8.52 -15.46 -4.92
CA TRP A 116 -7.65 -15.85 -3.80
C TRP A 116 -7.68 -14.79 -2.70
N ARG A 117 -7.20 -15.16 -1.51
CA ARG A 117 -6.99 -14.25 -0.39
C ARG A 117 -5.68 -14.56 0.32
N TYR A 118 -5.08 -13.54 0.91
CA TYR A 118 -3.92 -13.62 1.78
C TYR A 118 -4.30 -13.07 3.15
N GLU A 119 -4.00 -13.81 4.20
CA GLU A 119 -4.30 -13.45 5.59
C GLU A 119 -3.00 -13.53 6.40
N PRO A 120 -2.37 -12.38 6.74
CA PRO A 120 -1.14 -12.39 7.53
C PRO A 120 -1.41 -12.74 8.98
N GLU A 121 -0.49 -13.48 9.59
CA GLU A 121 -0.47 -13.73 11.02
C GLU A 121 0.42 -12.70 11.71
N TYR A 122 0.03 -12.26 12.90
CA TYR A 122 0.74 -11.27 13.72
C TYR A 122 1.13 -11.86 15.07
N GLU A 123 2.26 -11.38 15.62
CA GLU A 123 2.68 -11.73 16.96
C GLU A 123 1.69 -11.19 18.01
N GLN A 124 1.61 -11.85 19.15
CA GLN A 124 0.82 -11.37 20.27
C GLN A 124 1.31 -10.01 20.75
N GLY A 125 0.37 -9.10 21.05
CA GLY A 125 0.68 -7.75 21.52
C GLY A 125 0.89 -6.72 20.40
N PHE A 126 0.95 -7.14 19.14
CA PHE A 126 1.13 -6.24 17.97
C PHE A 126 0.13 -5.07 17.96
N ASN A 127 -1.11 -5.29 18.34
CA ASN A 127 -2.15 -4.24 18.32
C ASN A 127 -1.82 -3.03 19.22
N ALA A 128 -0.91 -3.16 20.18
CA ALA A 128 -0.54 -2.07 21.09
C ALA A 128 0.19 -0.92 20.40
N VAL A 129 0.75 -1.13 19.20
CA VAL A 129 1.48 -0.11 18.42
C VAL A 129 0.69 0.41 17.21
N LEU A 130 -0.61 0.08 17.13
CA LEU A 130 -1.48 0.59 16.08
C LEU A 130 -2.17 1.88 16.55
N CYS A 131 -1.78 3.01 15.99
CA CYS A 131 -2.34 4.33 16.30
C CYS A 131 -3.87 4.35 16.14
N CYS A 132 -4.36 3.96 14.98
CA CYS A 132 -5.75 4.15 14.55
C CYS A 132 -6.47 2.83 14.27
N GLY A 133 -6.01 1.73 14.86
CA GLY A 133 -6.50 0.39 14.60
C GLY A 133 -5.86 -0.28 13.39
N PRO A 134 -6.31 -1.49 13.04
CA PRO A 134 -5.69 -2.31 12.00
C PRO A 134 -6.10 -1.91 10.58
N ILE A 135 -6.27 -0.63 10.29
CA ILE A 135 -6.63 -0.10 8.97
C ILE A 135 -5.49 -0.28 7.98
N HIS A 136 -5.85 -0.45 6.70
CA HIS A 136 -4.89 -0.57 5.61
C HIS A 136 -5.40 0.13 4.35
N ARG A 137 -4.54 0.92 3.67
CA ARG A 137 -4.97 1.85 2.61
C ARG A 137 -4.82 1.34 1.19
N GLY A 138 -4.17 0.22 0.98
CA GLY A 138 -4.12 -0.38 -0.36
C GLY A 138 -2.84 -1.10 -0.71
N LEU A 139 -2.71 -1.41 -1.97
CA LEU A 139 -1.73 -2.31 -2.55
C LEU A 139 -0.98 -1.61 -3.67
N ALA A 140 0.07 -2.26 -4.18
CA ALA A 140 0.68 -1.92 -5.46
C ALA A 140 0.72 -3.13 -6.38
N LEU A 141 0.69 -2.89 -7.70
CA LEU A 141 0.86 -3.90 -8.73
C LEU A 141 2.17 -3.67 -9.46
N LYS A 142 2.91 -4.75 -9.72
CA LYS A 142 4.11 -4.74 -10.56
C LYS A 142 4.32 -6.12 -11.17
N ASP A 143 4.45 -6.18 -12.49
CA ASP A 143 4.57 -7.43 -13.24
C ASP A 143 3.47 -8.43 -12.84
N ASP A 144 3.83 -9.61 -12.34
CA ASP A 144 2.91 -10.61 -11.81
C ASP A 144 2.80 -10.58 -10.27
N LEU A 145 3.07 -9.43 -9.66
CA LEU A 145 3.08 -9.25 -8.22
C LEU A 145 1.95 -8.33 -7.74
N VAL A 146 1.39 -8.68 -6.58
CA VAL A 146 0.63 -7.79 -5.70
C VAL A 146 1.49 -7.52 -4.48
N ILE A 147 1.80 -6.27 -4.22
CA ILE A 147 2.70 -5.88 -3.14
C ILE A 147 1.91 -5.20 -2.03
N VAL A 148 2.09 -5.69 -0.81
CA VAL A 148 1.43 -5.22 0.40
C VAL A 148 2.45 -4.86 1.47
N ALA A 149 2.28 -3.70 2.11
CA ALA A 149 3.06 -3.33 3.29
C ALA A 149 2.26 -3.74 4.54
N ARG A 150 2.66 -4.82 5.20
CA ARG A 150 1.98 -5.35 6.38
C ARG A 150 2.12 -4.39 7.56
N LEU A 151 1.11 -4.38 8.42
CA LEU A 151 1.08 -3.49 9.58
C LEU A 151 2.28 -3.68 10.54
N ASP A 152 2.87 -4.89 10.60
CA ASP A 152 4.06 -5.21 11.40
C ASP A 152 5.39 -4.84 10.72
N ALA A 153 5.37 -3.81 9.88
CA ALA A 153 6.53 -3.28 9.18
C ALA A 153 7.29 -4.32 8.33
N LYS A 154 6.54 -5.12 7.58
CA LYS A 154 7.06 -6.02 6.55
C LYS A 154 6.48 -5.67 5.19
N LEU A 155 7.28 -5.81 4.14
CA LEU A 155 6.86 -5.69 2.77
C LEU A 155 6.77 -7.08 2.15
N VAL A 156 5.63 -7.42 1.56
CA VAL A 156 5.37 -8.76 1.01
C VAL A 156 4.92 -8.64 -0.43
N ALA A 157 5.52 -9.42 -1.31
CA ALA A 157 5.04 -9.61 -2.67
C ALA A 157 4.34 -10.96 -2.81
N LEU A 158 3.12 -10.90 -3.30
CA LEU A 158 2.27 -12.05 -3.57
C LEU A 158 2.22 -12.29 -5.08
N ASN A 159 2.21 -13.54 -5.48
CA ASN A 159 1.94 -13.88 -6.87
C ASN A 159 0.50 -13.50 -7.22
N ARG A 160 0.32 -12.75 -8.29
CA ARG A 160 -0.97 -12.19 -8.70
C ARG A 160 -2.01 -13.26 -9.10
N ALA A 161 -1.55 -14.42 -9.55
CA ALA A 161 -2.44 -15.50 -9.99
C ALA A 161 -3.03 -16.32 -8.84
N ASP A 162 -2.27 -16.53 -7.75
CA ASP A 162 -2.67 -17.46 -6.70
C ASP A 162 -2.48 -16.95 -5.24
N GLY A 163 -1.98 -15.72 -5.08
CA GLY A 163 -1.79 -15.09 -3.77
C GLY A 163 -0.66 -15.65 -2.92
N LYS A 164 0.18 -16.55 -3.46
CA LYS A 164 1.32 -17.09 -2.71
C LYS A 164 2.43 -16.07 -2.56
N ILE A 165 3.11 -16.12 -1.41
CA ILE A 165 4.27 -15.26 -1.16
C ILE A 165 5.40 -15.63 -2.12
N VAL A 166 5.88 -14.60 -2.85
CA VAL A 166 7.06 -14.68 -3.71
C VAL A 166 8.31 -14.27 -2.95
N TRP A 167 8.21 -13.15 -2.22
CA TRP A 167 9.24 -12.68 -1.31
C TRP A 167 8.64 -11.88 -0.14
N GLU A 168 9.36 -11.84 0.97
CA GLU A 168 9.08 -11.00 2.13
C GLU A 168 10.35 -10.24 2.51
N ALA A 169 10.22 -8.95 2.81
CA ALA A 169 11.30 -8.10 3.27
C ALA A 169 10.92 -7.39 4.57
N LYS A 170 11.86 -7.29 5.49
CA LYS A 170 11.68 -6.53 6.72
C LYS A 170 11.88 -5.04 6.44
N ILE A 171 10.86 -4.23 6.70
CA ILE A 171 10.99 -2.76 6.67
C ILE A 171 11.67 -2.30 7.96
N ASP A 172 11.12 -2.74 9.10
CA ASP A 172 11.68 -2.43 10.43
C ASP A 172 11.18 -3.42 11.50
N GLU A 173 11.48 -3.11 12.76
CA GLU A 173 11.00 -3.85 13.92
C GLU A 173 9.76 -3.15 14.50
N TRP A 174 8.60 -3.79 14.41
CA TRP A 174 7.33 -3.23 14.91
C TRP A 174 7.36 -2.95 16.43
N LYS A 175 8.16 -3.70 17.18
CA LYS A 175 8.33 -3.52 18.64
C LYS A 175 8.94 -2.16 18.99
N ASN A 176 9.57 -1.50 18.02
CA ASN A 176 10.08 -0.14 18.16
C ASN A 176 9.02 0.94 17.84
N GLY A 177 7.76 0.56 17.71
CA GLY A 177 6.66 1.47 17.38
C GLY A 177 6.46 1.72 15.88
N VAL A 178 7.24 1.06 15.01
CA VAL A 178 7.13 1.23 13.56
C VAL A 178 6.03 0.35 12.99
N THR A 179 5.08 0.98 12.27
CA THR A 179 4.03 0.28 11.54
C THR A 179 3.94 0.80 10.11
N THR A 180 3.24 0.06 9.24
CA THR A 180 2.99 0.48 7.85
C THR A 180 1.55 0.18 7.48
N ASN A 181 0.83 1.17 6.98
CA ASN A 181 -0.58 1.06 6.61
C ASN A 181 -0.93 1.73 5.28
N SER A 182 0.06 2.26 4.57
CA SER A 182 -0.11 2.88 3.25
C SER A 182 0.02 1.87 2.12
N ALA A 183 -0.52 2.22 0.95
CA ALA A 183 -0.21 1.53 -0.29
C ALA A 183 1.25 1.83 -0.67
N PRO A 184 2.06 0.83 -1.02
CA PRO A 184 3.39 1.08 -1.59
C PRO A 184 3.29 1.82 -2.93
N LEU A 185 4.27 2.68 -3.24
CA LEU A 185 4.40 3.31 -4.55
C LEU A 185 5.46 2.55 -5.36
N VAL A 186 5.06 1.99 -6.49
CA VAL A 186 6.00 1.36 -7.42
C VAL A 186 6.40 2.35 -8.49
N VAL A 187 7.71 2.55 -8.67
CA VAL A 187 8.28 3.37 -9.74
C VAL A 187 9.38 2.57 -10.42
N LYS A 188 9.18 2.22 -11.68
CA LYS A 188 10.07 1.29 -12.42
C LYS A 188 10.22 -0.04 -11.65
N ASP A 189 11.42 -0.38 -11.21
CA ASP A 189 11.70 -1.59 -10.44
C ASP A 189 11.89 -1.32 -8.93
N HIS A 190 11.47 -0.14 -8.46
CA HIS A 190 11.56 0.29 -7.06
C HIS A 190 10.19 0.26 -6.40
N VAL A 191 10.13 -0.28 -5.19
CA VAL A 191 8.95 -0.23 -4.30
C VAL A 191 9.27 0.71 -3.16
N ILE A 192 8.60 1.85 -3.12
CA ILE A 192 8.85 2.89 -2.14
C ILE A 192 7.74 2.85 -1.09
N ILE A 193 8.13 2.86 0.17
CA ILE A 193 7.22 2.78 1.31
C ILE A 193 7.65 3.74 2.42
N GLY A 194 6.66 4.38 3.00
CA GLY A 194 6.79 5.16 4.21
C GLY A 194 6.31 4.40 5.44
N ILE A 195 6.46 5.01 6.61
CA ILE A 195 6.09 4.42 7.89
C ILE A 195 5.09 5.29 8.65
N SER A 196 4.32 4.61 9.51
CA SER A 196 3.53 5.17 10.61
C SER A 196 4.29 5.01 11.93
N GLY A 197 3.72 5.48 13.03
CA GLY A 197 4.30 5.30 14.36
C GLY A 197 4.93 6.57 14.93
N GLY A 198 4.67 7.74 14.33
CA GLY A 198 5.15 9.01 14.85
C GLY A 198 4.81 9.24 16.32
N GLU A 199 3.70 8.68 16.79
CA GLU A 199 3.20 8.72 18.16
C GLU A 199 3.99 7.84 19.13
N TYR A 200 4.78 6.89 18.61
CA TYR A 200 5.50 5.88 19.38
C TYR A 200 7.01 6.14 19.46
N GLY A 201 7.43 7.38 19.15
CA GLY A 201 8.83 7.78 19.28
C GLY A 201 9.74 7.17 18.20
N VAL A 202 9.26 7.12 16.98
CA VAL A 202 10.06 6.71 15.82
C VAL A 202 10.78 7.91 15.19
N ARG A 203 11.88 7.68 14.49
CA ARG A 203 12.48 8.60 13.53
C ARG A 203 11.91 8.27 12.15
N GLY A 204 11.09 9.14 11.58
CA GLY A 204 10.44 8.95 10.30
C GLY A 204 11.42 8.72 9.15
N TYR A 205 11.01 7.96 8.14
CA TYR A 205 11.81 7.70 6.94
C TYR A 205 10.97 7.19 5.77
N LEU A 206 11.58 7.20 4.60
CA LEU A 206 11.19 6.43 3.42
C LEU A 206 12.23 5.35 3.15
N LYS A 207 11.79 4.21 2.64
CA LYS A 207 12.66 3.15 2.15
C LYS A 207 12.24 2.75 0.73
N SER A 208 13.24 2.38 -0.08
CA SER A 208 13.05 1.73 -1.36
C SER A 208 13.54 0.31 -1.31
N PHE A 209 12.77 -0.56 -1.94
CA PHE A 209 13.09 -1.97 -2.11
C PHE A 209 13.03 -2.34 -3.59
N ASN A 210 13.86 -3.27 -4.01
CA ASN A 210 13.81 -3.82 -5.34
C ASN A 210 12.52 -4.65 -5.52
N ALA A 211 11.72 -4.32 -6.53
CA ALA A 211 10.41 -4.94 -6.75
C ALA A 211 10.50 -6.46 -7.03
N LYS A 212 11.59 -6.92 -7.61
CA LYS A 212 11.80 -8.33 -7.98
C LYS A 212 12.25 -9.19 -6.80
N THR A 213 13.11 -8.63 -5.94
CA THR A 213 13.84 -9.41 -4.94
C THR A 213 13.46 -9.07 -3.50
N GLY A 214 12.80 -7.93 -3.25
CA GLY A 214 12.58 -7.40 -1.92
C GLY A 214 13.83 -6.84 -1.24
N ALA A 215 14.97 -6.75 -1.94
CA ALA A 215 16.20 -6.21 -1.36
C ALA A 215 16.05 -4.71 -1.07
N LEU A 216 16.46 -4.28 0.14
CA LEU A 216 16.52 -2.87 0.50
C LEU A 216 17.56 -2.16 -0.38
N GLU A 217 17.18 -1.04 -0.96
CA GLU A 217 18.04 -0.23 -1.84
C GLU A 217 18.56 1.03 -1.15
N TRP A 218 17.67 1.78 -0.51
CA TRP A 218 18.03 2.99 0.24
C TRP A 218 17.04 3.30 1.35
N THR A 219 17.49 4.14 2.29
CA THR A 219 16.68 4.73 3.36
C THR A 219 16.95 6.23 3.38
N THR A 220 15.88 7.04 3.44
CA THR A 220 15.96 8.49 3.63
C THR A 220 15.17 8.88 4.86
N TYR A 221 15.84 9.44 5.85
CA TYR A 221 15.20 9.90 7.08
C TYR A 221 14.55 11.25 6.88
N THR A 222 13.39 11.44 7.51
CA THR A 222 12.66 12.72 7.53
C THR A 222 13.13 13.67 8.62
N ILE A 223 13.75 13.13 9.66
CA ILE A 223 14.38 13.91 10.74
C ILE A 223 15.89 13.88 10.52
N PRO A 224 16.55 15.02 10.33
CA PRO A 224 17.99 15.07 10.12
C PRO A 224 18.77 14.71 11.39
N ALA A 225 19.85 13.94 11.24
CA ALA A 225 20.81 13.72 12.30
C ALA A 225 21.72 14.94 12.48
N PRO A 226 22.39 15.09 13.63
CA PRO A 226 23.32 16.20 13.86
C PRO A 226 24.36 16.33 12.74
N GLY A 227 24.47 17.52 12.16
CA GLY A 227 25.33 17.83 11.03
C GLY A 227 24.69 17.64 9.64
N GLU A 228 23.53 17.02 9.53
CA GLU A 228 22.74 17.00 8.31
C GLU A 228 21.96 18.30 8.11
N PRO A 229 21.68 18.73 6.85
CA PRO A 229 20.88 19.93 6.57
C PRO A 229 19.51 19.88 7.27
N GLY A 230 19.18 20.95 8.01
CA GLY A 230 17.96 21.04 8.83
C GLY A 230 18.13 20.62 10.27
N SER A 231 19.25 19.99 10.65
CA SER A 231 19.49 19.58 12.04
C SER A 231 19.64 20.76 13.01
N GLU A 232 19.97 21.94 12.52
CA GLU A 232 20.03 23.17 13.28
C GLU A 232 18.66 23.63 13.80
N THR A 233 17.57 23.09 13.25
CA THR A 233 16.18 23.41 13.65
C THR A 233 15.66 22.47 14.75
N TRP A 234 16.46 21.51 15.18
CA TRP A 234 16.16 20.57 16.26
C TRP A 234 16.98 20.91 17.51
N PRO A 235 16.49 20.56 18.71
CA PRO A 235 17.28 20.63 19.93
C PRO A 235 18.63 19.92 19.78
N LYS A 236 19.65 20.38 20.50
CA LYS A 236 21.00 19.78 20.52
C LYS A 236 21.11 18.58 21.47
N ASP A 237 20.07 17.76 21.49
CA ASP A 237 19.96 16.55 22.30
C ASP A 237 19.61 15.37 21.40
N ASP A 238 19.12 14.28 21.99
CA ASP A 238 18.75 13.06 21.27
C ASP A 238 17.29 13.04 20.77
N SER A 239 16.53 14.14 20.89
CA SER A 239 15.11 14.21 20.46
C SER A 239 14.90 13.89 18.98
N TRP A 240 15.88 14.18 18.13
CA TRP A 240 15.84 13.84 16.71
C TRP A 240 15.71 12.31 16.44
N LYS A 241 16.14 11.46 17.37
CA LYS A 241 16.05 9.99 17.24
C LYS A 241 14.62 9.48 17.35
N THR A 242 13.76 10.25 18.00
CA THR A 242 12.36 9.91 18.28
C THR A 242 11.40 11.02 17.80
N GLY A 243 11.88 11.88 16.91
CA GLY A 243 11.23 13.13 16.52
C GLY A 243 9.98 12.99 15.63
N GLY A 244 9.47 11.81 15.40
CA GLY A 244 8.27 11.61 14.58
C GLY A 244 8.54 11.76 13.08
N GLY A 245 7.82 12.67 12.42
CA GLY A 245 7.93 12.89 10.97
C GLY A 245 7.54 11.67 10.13
N PRO A 246 6.44 10.96 10.46
CA PRO A 246 6.06 9.74 9.74
C PRO A 246 5.63 10.05 8.30
N THR A 247 5.73 9.06 7.42
CA THR A 247 5.47 9.14 5.99
C THR A 247 4.31 8.23 5.58
N TRP A 248 3.28 8.19 6.39
CA TRP A 248 2.18 7.22 6.38
C TRP A 248 1.19 7.32 5.22
N LEU A 249 1.29 8.33 4.36
CA LEU A 249 0.50 8.42 3.12
C LEU A 249 1.36 8.07 1.91
N THR A 250 0.73 7.52 0.87
CA THR A 250 1.38 7.21 -0.40
C THR A 250 1.74 8.51 -1.14
N GLY A 251 2.97 8.62 -1.59
CA GLY A 251 3.47 9.74 -2.37
C GLY A 251 3.00 9.72 -3.83
N SER A 252 3.48 10.68 -4.60
CA SER A 252 3.28 10.79 -6.05
C SER A 252 4.63 10.81 -6.78
N TYR A 253 4.58 10.63 -8.10
CA TYR A 253 5.77 10.59 -8.95
C TYR A 253 5.53 11.34 -10.24
N ASP A 254 6.49 12.16 -10.59
CA ASP A 254 6.58 12.81 -11.90
C ASP A 254 7.58 12.05 -12.77
N ALA A 255 7.07 11.41 -13.81
CA ALA A 255 7.88 10.60 -14.71
C ALA A 255 8.73 11.45 -15.68
N GLU A 256 8.36 12.70 -15.94
CA GLU A 256 9.09 13.59 -16.83
C GLU A 256 10.37 14.11 -16.17
N THR A 257 10.28 14.48 -14.89
CA THR A 257 11.41 14.99 -14.10
C THR A 257 12.10 13.91 -13.27
N ASP A 258 11.59 12.68 -13.28
CA ASP A 258 12.04 11.55 -12.44
C ASP A 258 12.03 11.90 -10.93
N THR A 259 10.98 12.60 -10.50
CA THR A 259 10.90 13.16 -9.15
C THR A 259 9.78 12.52 -8.33
N LEU A 260 10.12 12.04 -7.14
CA LEU A 260 9.19 11.61 -6.10
C LEU A 260 8.78 12.80 -5.25
N TYR A 261 7.50 12.85 -4.90
CA TYR A 261 6.95 13.80 -3.93
C TYR A 261 6.30 13.04 -2.80
N TRP A 262 6.68 13.34 -1.55
CA TRP A 262 6.19 12.60 -0.41
C TRP A 262 5.91 13.51 0.78
N GLY A 263 4.70 13.46 1.33
CA GLY A 263 4.32 14.21 2.52
C GLY A 263 4.93 13.62 3.79
N VAL A 264 5.41 14.47 4.66
CA VAL A 264 5.92 14.14 5.97
C VAL A 264 4.95 14.65 7.03
N GLY A 265 4.63 13.80 8.00
CA GLY A 265 3.74 14.14 9.10
C GLY A 265 4.40 15.02 10.17
N ASN A 266 3.64 15.26 11.23
CA ASN A 266 4.02 16.10 12.35
C ASN A 266 5.23 15.60 13.13
N PRO A 267 5.90 16.50 13.88
CA PRO A 267 6.90 16.07 14.85
C PRO A 267 6.25 15.27 15.99
N GLY A 268 7.01 14.35 16.57
CA GLY A 268 6.66 13.59 17.77
C GLY A 268 7.53 14.03 18.95
N SER A 269 7.03 14.03 20.16
CA SER A 269 5.62 13.98 20.54
C SER A 269 4.93 15.30 20.19
N TRP A 270 3.61 15.40 20.33
CA TRP A 270 2.87 16.65 20.04
C TRP A 270 3.12 17.78 21.06
N ALA A 271 3.88 17.53 22.12
CA ALA A 271 4.28 18.52 23.08
C ALA A 271 5.45 19.36 22.51
N TRP A 272 5.14 20.45 21.82
CA TRP A 272 6.12 21.32 21.13
C TRP A 272 7.23 21.81 22.05
N GLU A 273 6.99 21.91 23.34
CA GLU A 273 7.98 22.30 24.36
C GLU A 273 9.14 21.33 24.45
N THR A 274 8.96 20.08 24.03
CA THR A 274 9.99 19.03 24.07
C THR A 274 10.94 19.07 22.89
N HIS A 275 10.55 19.75 21.80
CA HIS A 275 11.35 19.90 20.60
C HIS A 275 11.20 21.31 19.98
N PRO A 276 11.57 22.37 20.71
CA PRO A 276 11.47 23.74 20.21
C PRO A 276 12.30 23.92 18.94
N GLY A 277 11.79 24.72 18.01
CA GLY A 277 12.39 25.00 16.71
C GLY A 277 11.46 24.73 15.54
N ASP A 278 11.97 24.85 14.32
CA ASP A 278 11.19 24.60 13.10
C ASP A 278 11.05 23.11 12.77
N ASN A 279 11.81 22.22 13.41
CA ASN A 279 11.74 20.76 13.32
C ASN A 279 11.75 20.21 11.89
N LEU A 280 12.65 20.69 11.04
CA LEU A 280 12.78 20.19 9.68
C LEU A 280 13.16 18.68 9.70
N TRP A 281 12.58 17.84 8.85
CA TRP A 281 11.65 18.13 7.75
C TRP A 281 10.22 17.62 8.07
N THR A 282 9.74 17.78 9.28
CA THR A 282 8.35 17.48 9.62
C THR A 282 7.40 18.46 8.93
N GLU A 283 6.14 18.08 8.77
CA GLU A 283 5.07 18.91 8.13
C GLU A 283 5.50 19.46 6.76
N SER A 284 6.27 18.70 6.01
CA SER A 284 6.90 19.12 4.77
C SER A 284 6.51 18.22 3.60
N MET A 285 6.74 18.71 2.39
CA MET A 285 6.77 17.90 1.19
C MET A 285 8.24 17.66 0.81
N LEU A 286 8.64 16.40 0.80
CA LEU A 286 9.95 16.01 0.27
C LEU A 286 9.84 15.83 -1.24
N ALA A 287 10.84 16.33 -1.98
CA ALA A 287 11.00 16.08 -3.39
C ALA A 287 12.40 15.52 -3.64
N GLY A 288 12.53 14.44 -4.40
CA GLY A 288 13.82 13.80 -4.65
C GLY A 288 13.75 12.72 -5.71
N SER A 289 14.93 12.33 -6.22
CA SER A 289 15.05 11.26 -7.19
C SER A 289 14.84 9.90 -6.51
N ARG A 290 14.21 8.96 -7.25
CA ARG A 290 14.06 7.55 -6.82
C ARG A 290 15.38 6.82 -6.54
N GLU A 291 16.50 7.28 -7.11
CA GLU A 291 17.82 6.65 -7.01
C GLU A 291 18.72 7.28 -5.94
N ARG A 292 18.34 8.46 -5.44
CA ARG A 292 19.15 9.23 -4.51
C ARG A 292 18.32 9.70 -3.33
N GLN A 293 18.99 9.86 -2.21
CA GLN A 293 18.42 10.54 -1.05
C GLN A 293 17.80 11.88 -1.47
N TYR A 294 16.67 12.23 -0.89
CA TYR A 294 15.99 13.51 -1.10
C TYR A 294 16.98 14.66 -0.87
N GLN A 295 17.10 15.54 -1.86
CA GLN A 295 18.03 16.66 -1.80
C GLN A 295 17.34 17.99 -1.47
N MET A 296 16.01 18.06 -1.53
CA MET A 296 15.26 19.27 -1.20
C MET A 296 13.95 18.92 -0.52
N GLY A 297 13.68 19.59 0.59
CA GLY A 297 12.37 19.65 1.20
C GLY A 297 11.79 21.04 1.00
N LEU A 298 10.54 21.14 0.57
CA LEU A 298 9.76 22.36 0.70
C LEU A 298 9.00 22.24 2.01
N SER A 299 9.45 22.96 3.02
CA SER A 299 8.74 23.05 4.29
C SER A 299 7.66 24.11 4.18
N VAL A 300 6.42 23.74 4.44
CA VAL A 300 5.30 24.68 4.60
C VAL A 300 5.02 24.81 6.09
N HIS A 301 5.78 25.65 6.76
CA HIS A 301 5.53 25.91 8.18
C HIS A 301 4.34 26.84 8.38
N ALA A 302 3.35 26.39 9.12
CA ALA A 302 2.46 27.27 9.80
C ALA A 302 3.22 27.92 10.98
N LYS A 303 3.65 29.16 10.84
CA LYS A 303 4.38 29.94 11.87
C LYS A 303 3.55 30.25 13.13
N ARG A 304 2.45 29.55 13.38
CA ARG A 304 1.66 29.74 14.60
C ARG A 304 1.32 28.40 15.21
N PRO A 305 1.49 28.23 16.51
CA PRO A 305 0.85 27.12 17.20
C PRO A 305 -0.65 27.21 16.88
N LEU A 306 -1.22 26.11 16.41
CA LEU A 306 -2.66 25.97 16.36
C LEU A 306 -3.12 26.12 17.81
N GLY A 307 -3.61 27.32 18.15
CA GLY A 307 -4.25 27.53 19.42
C GLY A 307 -5.45 26.61 19.52
N LEU A 308 -5.36 25.63 20.38
CA LEU A 308 -6.48 24.84 20.89
C LEU A 308 -7.19 25.69 21.96
#